data_abf9ad7fe31fe8387558f666ac4f2bac
#
_entry.id   abf9ad7fe31fe8387558f666ac4f2bac
#
_cell.length_a   1.000
_cell.length_b   1.000
_cell.length_c   1.000
_cell.angle_alpha   90.00
_cell.angle_beta   90.00
_cell.angle_gamma   90.00
#
_symmetry.space_group_name_H-M   'P 1'
#
loop_
_entity.id
_entity.type
_entity.pdbx_description
1 polymer ?
#
loop_
_entity_poly.entity_id
_entity_poly.type
_entity_poly.pdbx_seq_one_letter_code
_entity_poly.pdbx_strand_id
1 'polypeptide(L)'
;MARKSTLPLRLQPMLATLTDAPFDDPDWVFEDKFDGFRMVAEIRRGRVALYSRNGKIISHSYVEVAKSLEGVKADAVIDGELVAIGKDGASHFQLLQNALRHEAKLLYCAFDLMFADGEDLRTLPLLERKQRLKALLPRHKLIAFSKHRKGSGTKFFAEAERRHLEGIMAKRADSPYASGRRTADWLKVKTAQRQEVVIAGFTAPRRTRPFFGALVLAVREGEAWRYIGHVGTGFSHQVLGELHGKLLKLKTPKSPFPARVKDEQVTTWVRPSLVAEVKFAEWTSKGELRQPVYLGLRSDKKAEDVVREKSWSRR
;
A
#
# COMPACT_ATOMS: atom_id res chain seq x y z
N MET A 1 34.96 0.10 19.70
CA MET A 1 34.51 -0.43 18.40
C MET A 1 33.11 -0.98 18.56
N ALA A 2 32.12 -0.46 17.85
CA ALA A 2 30.75 -0.99 17.89
C ALA A 2 30.76 -2.43 17.37
N ARG A 3 30.08 -3.31 18.06
CA ARG A 3 29.96 -4.74 17.71
C ARG A 3 29.22 -4.81 16.36
N LYS A 4 29.88 -5.28 15.29
CA LYS A 4 29.21 -5.47 14.00
C LYS A 4 28.04 -6.44 14.19
N SER A 5 26.83 -5.97 13.90
CA SER A 5 25.65 -6.82 13.95
C SER A 5 25.53 -7.62 12.64
N THR A 6 24.90 -8.79 12.71
CA THR A 6 24.57 -9.54 11.49
C THR A 6 23.39 -8.88 10.80
N LEU A 7 23.41 -8.83 9.47
CA LEU A 7 22.28 -8.32 8.67
C LEU A 7 20.98 -9.04 9.07
N PRO A 8 19.97 -8.35 9.59
CA PRO A 8 18.69 -8.95 9.94
C PRO A 8 17.98 -9.41 8.66
N LEU A 9 17.41 -10.61 8.69
CA LEU A 9 16.70 -11.19 7.55
C LEU A 9 15.20 -10.89 7.63
N ARG A 10 14.59 -10.59 6.49
CA ARG A 10 13.14 -10.44 6.31
C ARG A 10 12.51 -9.47 7.33
N LEU A 11 13.13 -8.31 7.49
CA LEU A 11 12.57 -7.27 8.35
C LEU A 11 11.18 -6.88 7.87
N GLN A 12 10.22 -6.93 8.79
CA GLN A 12 8.88 -6.44 8.50
C GLN A 12 8.86 -4.91 8.50
N PRO A 13 8.23 -4.27 7.50
CA PRO A 13 8.21 -2.81 7.40
C PRO A 13 7.38 -2.18 8.52
N MET A 14 7.83 -1.02 8.99
CA MET A 14 7.06 -0.15 9.89
C MET A 14 5.79 0.34 9.20
N LEU A 15 4.70 0.43 9.95
CA LEU A 15 3.37 0.76 9.45
C LEU A 15 2.95 2.17 9.88
N ALA A 16 2.29 2.89 8.96
CA ALA A 16 1.75 4.22 9.24
C ALA A 16 0.32 4.18 9.78
N THR A 17 -0.03 5.14 10.62
CA THR A 17 -1.38 5.39 11.13
C THR A 17 -2.11 6.41 10.25
N LEU A 18 -3.41 6.26 10.03
CA LEU A 18 -4.22 7.23 9.32
C LEU A 18 -4.47 8.45 10.21
N THR A 19 -4.40 9.65 9.65
CA THR A 19 -4.88 10.88 10.28
C THR A 19 -5.81 11.64 9.32
N ASP A 20 -6.74 12.40 9.87
CA ASP A 20 -7.83 13.00 9.10
C ASP A 20 -7.40 14.25 8.33
N ALA A 21 -6.46 15.01 8.89
CA ALA A 21 -6.04 16.29 8.32
C ALA A 21 -4.52 16.46 8.27
N PRO A 22 -4.01 17.21 7.30
CA PRO A 22 -2.62 17.66 7.30
C PRO A 22 -2.38 18.66 8.44
N PHE A 23 -1.12 18.80 8.83
CA PHE A 23 -0.69 19.69 9.89
C PHE A 23 0.71 20.23 9.62
N ASP A 24 1.05 21.33 10.25
CA ASP A 24 2.40 21.91 10.26
C ASP A 24 3.06 21.66 11.61
N ASP A 25 4.31 21.19 11.59
CA ASP A 25 5.06 20.91 12.81
C ASP A 25 6.56 20.80 12.47
N PRO A 26 7.44 21.59 13.13
CA PRO A 26 8.88 21.63 12.84
C PRO A 26 9.60 20.31 13.13
N ASP A 27 9.04 19.43 13.96
CA ASP A 27 9.62 18.13 14.29
C ASP A 27 9.22 17.02 13.32
N TRP A 28 8.45 17.37 12.26
CA TRP A 28 7.96 16.43 11.27
C TRP A 28 8.50 16.71 9.87
N VAL A 29 8.68 15.64 9.12
CA VAL A 29 8.97 15.69 7.69
C VAL A 29 7.83 15.07 6.90
N PHE A 30 7.58 15.63 5.71
CA PHE A 30 6.47 15.25 4.83
C PHE A 30 7.00 14.75 3.51
N GLU A 31 6.52 13.60 3.08
CA GLU A 31 6.89 12.91 1.84
C GLU A 31 5.66 12.63 0.98
N ASP A 32 5.82 12.48 -0.33
CA ASP A 32 4.75 11.98 -1.20
C ASP A 32 4.31 10.59 -0.72
N LYS A 33 3.00 10.35 -0.61
CA LYS A 33 2.47 9.02 -0.40
C LYS A 33 2.36 8.33 -1.75
N PHE A 34 3.28 7.41 -1.98
CA PHE A 34 3.33 6.62 -3.21
C PHE A 34 2.19 5.61 -3.26
N ASP A 35 1.57 5.45 -4.44
CA ASP A 35 0.54 4.46 -4.72
C ASP A 35 1.18 3.26 -5.44
N GLY A 36 1.65 2.28 -4.67
CA GLY A 36 2.45 1.17 -5.18
C GLY A 36 2.47 -0.09 -4.30
N PHE A 37 3.50 -0.89 -4.48
CA PHE A 37 3.80 -2.06 -3.65
C PHE A 37 4.96 -1.77 -2.70
N ARG A 38 4.71 -1.88 -1.38
CA ARG A 38 5.78 -1.83 -0.39
C ARG A 38 6.79 -2.94 -0.64
N MET A 39 8.05 -2.54 -0.73
CA MET A 39 9.14 -3.44 -1.07
C MET A 39 10.35 -3.16 -0.19
N VAL A 40 10.79 -4.21 0.53
CA VAL A 40 12.05 -4.19 1.28
C VAL A 40 13.12 -4.84 0.43
N ALA A 41 14.23 -4.14 0.22
CA ALA A 41 15.40 -4.65 -0.48
C ALA A 41 16.48 -5.05 0.53
N GLU A 42 16.85 -6.32 0.55
CA GLU A 42 18.01 -6.83 1.28
C GLU A 42 19.17 -7.01 0.30
N ILE A 43 20.27 -6.36 0.57
CA ILE A 43 21.50 -6.41 -0.23
C ILE A 43 22.58 -7.07 0.63
N ARG A 44 23.13 -8.17 0.14
CA ARG A 44 24.16 -8.93 0.83
C ARG A 44 25.25 -9.34 -0.14
N ARG A 45 26.46 -8.86 0.08
CA ARG A 45 27.63 -9.17 -0.79
C ARG A 45 27.29 -8.96 -2.28
N GLY A 46 26.63 -7.85 -2.60
CA GLY A 46 26.18 -7.50 -3.94
C GLY A 46 24.98 -8.27 -4.49
N ARG A 47 24.42 -9.25 -3.75
CA ARG A 47 23.20 -9.96 -4.14
C ARG A 47 21.98 -9.25 -3.55
N VAL A 48 20.95 -9.07 -4.35
CA VAL A 48 19.71 -8.37 -3.98
C VAL A 48 18.55 -9.34 -3.87
N ALA A 49 17.87 -9.31 -2.73
CA ALA A 49 16.59 -9.98 -2.51
C ALA A 49 15.51 -8.92 -2.24
N LEU A 50 14.41 -8.97 -3.01
CA LEU A 50 13.28 -8.08 -2.86
C LEU A 50 12.15 -8.83 -2.15
N TYR A 51 11.62 -8.23 -1.09
CA TYR A 51 10.53 -8.78 -0.30
C TYR A 51 9.31 -7.85 -0.32
N SER A 52 8.14 -8.42 -0.51
CA SER A 52 6.88 -7.70 -0.31
C SER A 52 6.67 -7.36 1.17
N ARG A 53 5.70 -6.50 1.46
CA ARG A 53 5.29 -6.16 2.84
C ARG A 53 5.09 -7.38 3.75
N ASN A 54 4.61 -8.49 3.19
CA ASN A 54 4.33 -9.73 3.92
C ASN A 54 5.50 -10.72 3.90
N GLY A 55 6.71 -10.29 3.55
CA GLY A 55 7.92 -11.12 3.54
C GLY A 55 7.99 -12.14 2.40
N LYS A 56 7.11 -12.05 1.38
CA LYS A 56 7.18 -12.91 0.20
C LYS A 56 8.30 -12.43 -0.72
N ILE A 57 9.15 -13.35 -1.19
CA ILE A 57 10.20 -13.05 -2.18
C ILE A 57 9.54 -12.72 -3.52
N ILE A 58 9.90 -11.58 -4.10
CA ILE A 58 9.35 -11.06 -5.36
C ILE A 58 10.45 -10.64 -6.36
N SER A 59 11.72 -10.94 -6.08
CA SER A 59 12.86 -10.60 -6.95
C SER A 59 12.68 -11.11 -8.37
N HIS A 60 12.11 -12.31 -8.55
CA HIS A 60 11.87 -12.92 -9.86
C HIS A 60 10.85 -12.16 -10.72
N SER A 61 9.95 -11.39 -10.09
CA SER A 61 8.96 -10.57 -10.78
C SER A 61 9.51 -9.18 -11.17
N TYR A 62 10.57 -8.71 -10.50
CA TYR A 62 11.13 -7.36 -10.65
C TYR A 62 12.65 -7.40 -10.81
N VAL A 63 13.11 -8.23 -11.75
CA VAL A 63 14.53 -8.50 -11.98
C VAL A 63 15.33 -7.22 -12.26
N GLU A 64 14.81 -6.31 -13.08
CA GLU A 64 15.50 -5.07 -13.42
C GLU A 64 15.64 -4.13 -12.21
N VAL A 65 14.67 -4.12 -11.30
CA VAL A 65 14.78 -3.36 -10.04
C VAL A 65 15.84 -3.99 -9.14
N ALA A 66 15.87 -5.33 -9.01
CA ALA A 66 16.90 -6.01 -8.24
C ALA A 66 18.31 -5.71 -8.80
N LYS A 67 18.51 -5.86 -10.10
CA LYS A 67 19.80 -5.53 -10.78
C LYS A 67 20.21 -4.07 -10.56
N SER A 68 19.26 -3.14 -10.59
CA SER A 68 19.57 -1.72 -10.37
C SER A 68 20.10 -1.43 -8.97
N LEU A 69 19.70 -2.22 -7.97
CA LEU A 69 20.17 -2.12 -6.58
C LEU A 69 21.50 -2.84 -6.32
N GLU A 70 22.00 -3.69 -7.22
CA GLU A 70 23.37 -4.28 -7.14
C GLU A 70 24.47 -3.19 -7.17
N GLY A 71 24.12 -1.99 -7.64
CA GLY A 71 24.97 -0.80 -7.56
C GLY A 71 25.22 -0.28 -6.14
N VAL A 72 24.44 -0.71 -5.14
CA VAL A 72 24.66 -0.39 -3.72
C VAL A 72 25.91 -1.11 -3.23
N LYS A 73 26.92 -0.35 -2.75
CA LYS A 73 28.24 -0.88 -2.38
C LYS A 73 28.36 -1.33 -0.93
N ALA A 74 27.25 -1.59 -0.26
CA ALA A 74 27.17 -2.00 1.14
C ALA A 74 26.22 -3.18 1.31
N ASP A 75 26.41 -3.98 2.37
CA ASP A 75 25.36 -4.85 2.87
C ASP A 75 24.28 -3.96 3.51
N ALA A 76 23.05 -4.00 3.02
CA ALA A 76 22.01 -3.04 3.42
C ALA A 76 20.61 -3.66 3.45
N VAL A 77 19.73 -3.06 4.28
CA VAL A 77 18.27 -3.29 4.25
C VAL A 77 17.59 -1.95 4.03
N ILE A 78 16.97 -1.80 2.85
CA ILE A 78 16.34 -0.57 2.39
C ILE A 78 14.83 -0.77 2.33
N ASP A 79 14.08 0.19 2.86
CA ASP A 79 12.62 0.23 2.78
C ASP A 79 12.16 1.22 1.72
N GLY A 80 11.25 0.80 0.88
CA GLY A 80 10.79 1.61 -0.25
C GLY A 80 9.41 1.20 -0.75
N GLU A 81 8.97 1.89 -1.79
CA GLU A 81 7.75 1.59 -2.54
C GLU A 81 8.10 1.41 -4.00
N LEU A 82 7.69 0.29 -4.60
CA LEU A 82 7.75 0.12 -6.05
C LEU A 82 6.49 0.72 -6.66
N VAL A 83 6.66 1.63 -7.60
CA VAL A 83 5.57 2.33 -8.28
C VAL A 83 5.67 2.20 -9.78
N ALA A 84 4.54 2.37 -10.47
CA ALA A 84 4.48 2.62 -11.90
C ALA A 84 4.06 4.08 -12.13
N ILE A 85 4.89 4.83 -12.87
CA ILE A 85 4.68 6.24 -13.14
C ILE A 85 3.84 6.41 -14.41
N GLY A 86 2.73 7.10 -14.29
CA GLY A 86 1.85 7.44 -15.40
C GLY A 86 2.40 8.59 -16.27
N LYS A 87 1.69 8.89 -17.36
CA LYS A 87 2.01 10.03 -18.25
C LYS A 87 1.88 11.39 -17.55
N ASP A 88 1.07 11.46 -16.51
CA ASP A 88 0.88 12.63 -15.63
C ASP A 88 2.00 12.80 -14.59
N GLY A 89 2.97 11.88 -14.55
CA GLY A 89 4.06 11.89 -13.59
C GLY A 89 3.69 11.39 -12.18
N ALA A 90 2.45 10.98 -11.96
CA ALA A 90 2.00 10.40 -10.70
C ALA A 90 2.15 8.88 -10.67
N SER A 91 2.20 8.30 -9.47
CA SER A 91 2.18 6.86 -9.28
C SER A 91 0.75 6.32 -9.33
N HIS A 92 0.55 5.24 -10.10
CA HIS A 92 -0.75 4.60 -10.26
C HIS A 92 -0.67 3.10 -9.99
N PHE A 93 -1.39 2.63 -8.98
CA PHE A 93 -1.41 1.23 -8.61
C PHE A 93 -1.90 0.31 -9.74
N GLN A 94 -2.90 0.73 -10.52
CA GLN A 94 -3.41 -0.05 -11.65
C GLN A 94 -2.36 -0.26 -12.75
N LEU A 95 -1.53 0.75 -13.02
CA LEU A 95 -0.41 0.60 -13.95
C LEU A 95 0.61 -0.40 -13.44
N LEU A 96 0.88 -0.40 -12.13
CA LEU A 96 1.81 -1.34 -11.51
C LEU A 96 1.30 -2.79 -11.59
N GLN A 97 0.00 -3.02 -11.37
CA GLN A 97 -0.61 -4.35 -11.52
C GLN A 97 -0.47 -4.92 -12.92
N ASN A 98 -0.52 -4.07 -13.93
CA ASN A 98 -0.40 -4.43 -15.34
C ASN A 98 1.04 -4.35 -15.86
N ALA A 99 1.99 -3.85 -15.05
CA ALA A 99 3.38 -3.60 -15.46
C ALA A 99 4.13 -4.84 -15.95
N LEU A 100 3.77 -6.03 -15.47
CA LEU A 100 4.34 -7.30 -15.94
C LEU A 100 3.79 -7.73 -17.31
N ARG A 101 2.68 -7.12 -17.77
CA ARG A 101 2.04 -7.41 -19.08
C ARG A 101 2.23 -6.30 -20.09
N HIS A 102 2.47 -5.08 -19.63
CA HIS A 102 2.63 -3.88 -20.46
C HIS A 102 3.84 -3.11 -19.99
N GLU A 103 4.53 -2.46 -20.93
CA GLU A 103 5.66 -1.58 -20.58
C GLU A 103 5.19 -0.41 -19.72
N ALA A 104 5.46 -0.49 -18.42
CA ALA A 104 5.23 0.59 -17.48
C ALA A 104 6.59 1.12 -16.96
N LYS A 105 6.69 2.42 -16.79
CA LYS A 105 7.86 3.05 -16.20
C LYS A 105 7.89 2.75 -14.69
N LEU A 106 8.60 1.70 -14.30
CA LEU A 106 8.78 1.34 -12.90
C LEU A 106 9.80 2.25 -12.22
N LEU A 107 9.58 2.51 -10.93
CA LEU A 107 10.49 3.27 -10.08
C LEU A 107 10.44 2.71 -8.65
N TYR A 108 11.59 2.37 -8.08
CA TYR A 108 11.73 2.04 -6.67
C TYR A 108 12.05 3.31 -5.87
N CYS A 109 11.08 3.80 -5.12
CA CYS A 109 11.17 4.99 -4.28
C CYS A 109 11.64 4.58 -2.88
N ALA A 110 12.95 4.66 -2.62
CA ALA A 110 13.55 4.36 -1.34
C ALA A 110 13.33 5.51 -0.34
N PHE A 111 12.87 5.22 0.88
CA PHE A 111 12.55 6.26 1.86
C PHE A 111 13.09 5.99 3.27
N ASP A 112 13.60 4.79 3.57
CA ASP A 112 14.26 4.50 4.85
C ASP A 112 15.38 3.45 4.71
N LEU A 113 16.33 3.46 5.65
CA LEU A 113 17.48 2.55 5.73
C LEU A 113 17.52 1.94 7.11
N MET A 114 17.34 0.62 7.17
CA MET A 114 17.25 -0.10 8.43
C MET A 114 18.59 -0.69 8.90
N PHE A 115 19.48 -0.97 7.94
CA PHE A 115 20.79 -1.58 8.20
C PHE A 115 21.78 -1.17 7.12
N ALA A 116 23.05 -0.95 7.48
CA ALA A 116 24.15 -0.75 6.53
C ALA A 116 25.48 -1.21 7.15
N ASP A 117 26.29 -1.99 6.39
CA ASP A 117 27.67 -2.38 6.69
C ASP A 117 27.93 -2.90 8.12
N GLY A 118 27.02 -3.70 8.65
CA GLY A 118 27.14 -4.28 9.99
C GLY A 118 26.57 -3.40 11.10
N GLU A 119 25.93 -2.28 10.77
CA GLU A 119 25.27 -1.41 11.74
C GLU A 119 23.74 -1.50 11.63
N ASP A 120 23.06 -1.76 12.74
CA ASP A 120 21.60 -1.67 12.84
C ASP A 120 21.22 -0.21 13.07
N LEU A 121 20.61 0.41 12.07
CA LEU A 121 20.28 1.84 12.06
C LEU A 121 18.90 2.14 12.64
N ARG A 122 18.10 1.13 12.97
CA ARG A 122 16.70 1.31 13.38
C ARG A 122 16.51 2.16 14.62
N THR A 123 17.50 2.22 15.50
CA THR A 123 17.47 3.06 16.71
C THR A 123 17.84 4.53 16.46
N LEU A 124 18.43 4.83 15.30
CA LEU A 124 18.82 6.20 14.93
C LEU A 124 17.60 7.06 14.55
N PRO A 125 17.71 8.39 14.66
CA PRO A 125 16.72 9.33 14.14
C PRO A 125 16.45 9.13 12.66
N LEU A 126 15.19 9.27 12.22
CA LEU A 126 14.78 9.12 10.82
C LEU A 126 15.64 9.96 9.86
N LEU A 127 15.90 11.23 10.18
CA LEU A 127 16.67 12.10 9.29
C LEU A 127 18.11 11.63 9.09
N GLU A 128 18.72 11.05 10.12
CA GLU A 128 20.06 10.45 9.99
C GLU A 128 20.03 9.22 9.08
N ARG A 129 19.05 8.32 9.27
CA ARG A 129 18.86 7.18 8.38
C ARG A 129 18.63 7.60 6.93
N LYS A 130 17.81 8.65 6.71
CA LYS A 130 17.55 9.21 5.37
C LYS A 130 18.79 9.83 4.73
N GLN A 131 19.63 10.50 5.52
CA GLN A 131 20.89 11.05 5.02
C GLN A 131 21.82 9.95 4.54
N ARG A 132 21.99 8.89 5.35
CA ARG A 132 22.79 7.71 4.98
C ARG A 132 22.20 6.99 3.76
N LEU A 133 20.88 6.83 3.70
CA LEU A 133 20.18 6.26 2.54
C LEU A 133 20.51 7.05 1.26
N LYS A 134 20.38 8.37 1.31
CA LYS A 134 20.65 9.24 0.14
C LYS A 134 22.09 9.10 -0.40
N ALA A 135 23.05 8.94 0.52
CA ALA A 135 24.44 8.73 0.16
C ALA A 135 24.71 7.32 -0.42
N LEU A 136 23.94 6.32 0.03
CA LEU A 136 24.11 4.93 -0.36
C LEU A 136 23.49 4.58 -1.72
N LEU A 137 22.40 5.25 -2.11
CA LEU A 137 21.63 4.91 -3.30
C LEU A 137 22.44 5.18 -4.58
N PRO A 138 22.52 4.22 -5.52
CA PRO A 138 23.17 4.43 -6.80
C PRO A 138 22.33 5.36 -7.69
N ARG A 139 22.99 6.09 -8.58
CA ARG A 139 22.32 6.87 -9.62
C ARG A 139 21.82 5.94 -10.72
N HIS A 140 20.54 5.61 -10.71
CA HIS A 140 19.92 4.73 -11.69
C HIS A 140 18.50 5.17 -12.02
N LYS A 141 18.06 5.00 -13.29
CA LYS A 141 16.73 5.44 -13.76
C LYS A 141 15.54 4.74 -13.06
N LEU A 142 15.76 3.58 -12.45
CA LEU A 142 14.74 2.80 -11.72
C LEU A 142 14.78 3.05 -10.21
N ILE A 143 15.67 3.91 -9.70
CA ILE A 143 15.82 4.18 -8.28
C ILE A 143 15.63 5.66 -8.01
N ALA A 144 14.81 5.98 -7.03
CA ALA A 144 14.63 7.34 -6.54
C ALA A 144 14.74 7.39 -5.02
N PHE A 145 15.33 8.44 -4.50
CA PHE A 145 15.24 8.80 -3.10
C PHE A 145 13.94 9.56 -2.84
N SER A 146 13.14 9.13 -1.87
CA SER A 146 11.95 9.85 -1.43
C SER A 146 12.35 11.17 -0.76
N LYS A 147 12.17 12.28 -1.49
CA LYS A 147 12.43 13.63 -0.97
C LYS A 147 11.41 13.96 0.12
N HIS A 148 11.82 14.83 1.04
CA HIS A 148 10.93 15.30 2.11
C HIS A 148 11.02 16.81 2.28
N ARG A 149 9.97 17.39 2.86
CA ARG A 149 9.93 18.79 3.31
C ARG A 149 9.72 18.81 4.83
N LYS A 150 10.47 19.64 5.54
CA LYS A 150 10.34 19.79 6.98
C LYS A 150 9.30 20.86 7.34
N GLY A 151 8.46 20.62 8.33
CA GLY A 151 7.62 21.60 9.01
C GLY A 151 6.30 21.96 8.32
N SER A 152 6.22 21.96 6.97
CA SER A 152 5.11 22.55 6.22
C SER A 152 4.20 21.48 5.57
N GLY A 153 3.48 20.71 6.38
CA GLY A 153 2.64 19.61 5.89
C GLY A 153 1.37 20.08 5.21
N THR A 154 0.73 21.14 5.68
CA THR A 154 -0.49 21.68 5.08
C THR A 154 -0.25 22.15 3.64
N LYS A 155 0.84 22.92 3.42
CA LYS A 155 1.23 23.36 2.08
C LYS A 155 1.63 22.17 1.19
N PHE A 156 2.37 21.20 1.75
CA PHE A 156 2.80 20.01 1.04
C PHE A 156 1.61 19.13 0.61
N PHE A 157 0.59 19.04 1.48
CA PHE A 157 -0.66 18.31 1.18
C PHE A 157 -1.44 18.98 0.03
N ALA A 158 -1.62 20.31 0.05
CA ALA A 158 -2.27 21.03 -1.03
C ALA A 158 -1.53 20.88 -2.38
N GLU A 159 -0.20 20.78 -2.36
CA GLU A 159 0.59 20.44 -3.55
C GLU A 159 0.34 19.00 -4.02
N ALA A 160 0.23 18.04 -3.10
CA ALA A 160 -0.09 16.64 -3.41
C ALA A 160 -1.49 16.50 -4.03
N GLU A 161 -2.50 17.24 -3.55
CA GLU A 161 -3.85 17.27 -4.14
C GLU A 161 -3.81 17.78 -5.58
N ARG A 162 -3.14 18.89 -5.84
CA ARG A 162 -3.01 19.46 -7.19
C ARG A 162 -2.27 18.52 -8.17
N ARG A 163 -1.36 17.70 -7.65
CA ARG A 163 -0.62 16.68 -8.42
C ARG A 163 -1.36 15.35 -8.49
N HIS A 164 -2.60 15.26 -7.97
CA HIS A 164 -3.42 14.06 -7.92
C HIS A 164 -2.74 12.85 -7.26
N LEU A 165 -1.86 13.10 -6.28
CA LEU A 165 -1.20 12.04 -5.52
C LEU A 165 -2.19 11.39 -4.53
N GLU A 166 -1.89 10.17 -4.09
CA GLU A 166 -2.70 9.44 -3.10
C GLU A 166 -2.78 10.18 -1.75
N GLY A 167 -1.80 11.01 -1.44
CA GLY A 167 -1.70 11.77 -0.21
C GLY A 167 -0.26 12.09 0.16
N ILE A 168 -0.04 12.30 1.44
CA ILE A 168 1.30 12.51 2.02
C ILE A 168 1.56 11.56 3.18
N MET A 169 2.85 11.32 3.43
CA MET A 169 3.35 10.67 4.64
C MET A 169 3.98 11.72 5.54
N ALA A 170 3.48 11.86 6.75
CA ALA A 170 4.12 12.65 7.80
C ALA A 170 4.92 11.69 8.71
N LYS A 171 6.19 11.99 8.94
CA LYS A 171 7.08 11.17 9.78
C LYS A 171 7.80 12.07 10.79
N ARG A 172 7.87 11.66 12.04
CA ARG A 172 8.66 12.37 13.05
C ARG A 172 10.14 12.28 12.70
N ALA A 173 10.80 13.42 12.71
CA ALA A 173 12.20 13.57 12.24
C ALA A 173 13.21 12.79 13.10
N ASP A 174 12.92 12.67 14.39
CA ASP A 174 13.74 12.00 15.40
C ASP A 174 13.32 10.54 15.67
N SER A 175 12.28 10.02 15.00
CA SER A 175 11.73 8.72 15.32
C SER A 175 12.65 7.54 14.95
N PRO A 176 12.69 6.50 15.80
CA PRO A 176 13.29 5.22 15.44
C PRO A 176 12.42 4.47 14.41
N TYR A 177 12.98 3.43 13.81
CA TYR A 177 12.24 2.53 12.93
C TYR A 177 11.67 1.33 13.70
N ALA A 178 10.38 1.32 13.95
CA ALA A 178 9.67 0.26 14.68
C ALA A 178 9.23 -0.86 13.73
N SER A 179 10.13 -1.82 13.43
CA SER A 179 9.86 -2.93 12.51
C SER A 179 8.58 -3.70 12.88
N GLY A 180 7.71 -3.93 11.90
CA GLY A 180 6.45 -4.67 12.05
C GLY A 180 5.37 -3.96 12.87
N ARG A 181 5.65 -2.79 13.43
CA ARG A 181 4.72 -2.08 14.30
C ARG A 181 4.06 -0.90 13.59
N ARG A 182 2.87 -0.57 14.07
CA ARG A 182 2.15 0.67 13.76
C ARG A 182 2.32 1.64 14.92
N THR A 183 2.87 2.81 14.64
CA THR A 183 3.08 3.86 15.65
C THR A 183 2.46 5.17 15.19
N ALA A 184 2.39 6.16 16.08
CA ALA A 184 2.01 7.52 15.74
C ALA A 184 3.19 8.34 15.14
N ASP A 185 4.40 7.78 15.06
CA ASP A 185 5.55 8.48 14.49
C ASP A 185 5.48 8.56 12.95
N TRP A 186 4.73 7.66 12.32
CA TRP A 186 4.43 7.69 10.89
C TRP A 186 2.93 7.82 10.69
N LEU A 187 2.51 8.93 10.10
CA LEU A 187 1.12 9.23 9.77
C LEU A 187 0.95 9.30 8.27
N LYS A 188 -0.21 8.85 7.77
CA LYS A 188 -0.62 9.00 6.39
C LYS A 188 -1.85 9.92 6.34
N VAL A 189 -1.79 10.93 5.47
CA VAL A 189 -2.91 11.83 5.15
C VAL A 189 -3.30 11.58 3.71
N LYS A 190 -4.52 11.13 3.46
CA LYS A 190 -5.01 10.78 2.12
C LYS A 190 -5.76 11.94 1.50
N THR A 191 -5.57 12.19 0.19
CA THR A 191 -6.31 13.21 -0.58
C THR A 191 -7.74 12.78 -0.91
N ALA A 192 -8.02 11.47 -0.82
CA ALA A 192 -9.35 10.91 -0.99
C ALA A 192 -9.58 9.78 0.02
N GLN A 193 -10.83 9.58 0.43
CA GLN A 193 -11.19 8.45 1.27
C GLN A 193 -10.98 7.15 0.49
N ARG A 194 -10.07 6.31 0.97
CA ARG A 194 -9.79 4.97 0.41
C ARG A 194 -9.79 3.94 1.51
N GLN A 195 -10.29 2.74 1.21
CA GLN A 195 -10.37 1.60 2.11
C GLN A 195 -9.96 0.33 1.36
N GLU A 196 -9.11 -0.48 1.99
CA GLU A 196 -8.91 -1.87 1.58
C GLU A 196 -10.13 -2.67 2.01
N VAL A 197 -10.65 -3.50 1.10
CA VAL A 197 -11.87 -4.29 1.30
C VAL A 197 -11.64 -5.73 0.88
N VAL A 198 -12.36 -6.65 1.50
CA VAL A 198 -12.38 -8.05 1.07
C VAL A 198 -13.63 -8.29 0.23
N ILE A 199 -13.47 -9.00 -0.89
CA ILE A 199 -14.60 -9.39 -1.73
C ILE A 199 -15.24 -10.63 -1.14
N ALA A 200 -16.50 -10.50 -0.71
CA ALA A 200 -17.30 -11.55 -0.08
C ALA A 200 -18.32 -12.20 -1.02
N GLY A 201 -18.60 -11.54 -2.15
CA GLY A 201 -19.54 -12.01 -3.15
C GLY A 201 -19.68 -11.06 -4.32
N PHE A 202 -20.56 -11.41 -5.25
CA PHE A 202 -20.94 -10.56 -6.37
C PHE A 202 -22.41 -10.77 -6.73
N THR A 203 -23.08 -9.68 -7.12
CA THR A 203 -24.49 -9.75 -7.54
C THR A 203 -24.64 -10.14 -8.99
N ALA A 204 -25.78 -10.71 -9.36
CA ALA A 204 -26.14 -10.94 -10.75
C ALA A 204 -26.07 -9.64 -11.57
N PRO A 205 -25.69 -9.71 -12.84
CA PRO A 205 -25.64 -8.54 -13.71
C PRO A 205 -27.03 -7.95 -13.91
N ARG A 206 -27.08 -6.62 -14.05
CA ARG A 206 -28.34 -5.90 -14.34
C ARG A 206 -28.27 -5.32 -15.75
N ARG A 207 -29.37 -5.39 -16.51
CA ARG A 207 -29.48 -4.88 -17.88
C ARG A 207 -28.42 -5.52 -18.81
N THR A 208 -27.72 -4.70 -19.58
CA THR A 208 -26.72 -5.11 -20.58
C THR A 208 -25.31 -5.32 -20.01
N ARG A 209 -25.12 -5.12 -18.71
CA ARG A 209 -23.80 -5.27 -18.10
C ARG A 209 -23.38 -6.75 -18.08
N PRO A 210 -22.18 -7.11 -18.60
CA PRO A 210 -21.70 -8.49 -18.56
C PRO A 210 -21.14 -8.86 -17.20
N PHE A 211 -21.04 -10.17 -16.95
CA PHE A 211 -20.35 -10.83 -15.84
C PHE A 211 -21.02 -10.66 -14.48
N PHE A 212 -21.01 -9.48 -13.86
CA PHE A 212 -21.62 -9.22 -12.55
C PHE A 212 -22.10 -7.76 -12.40
N GLY A 213 -23.04 -7.54 -11.48
CA GLY A 213 -23.60 -6.22 -11.21
C GLY A 213 -22.70 -5.37 -10.30
N ALA A 214 -22.42 -5.89 -9.11
CA ALA A 214 -21.58 -5.26 -8.10
C ALA A 214 -20.83 -6.30 -7.29
N LEU A 215 -19.69 -5.93 -6.70
CA LEU A 215 -19.01 -6.74 -5.67
C LEU A 215 -19.63 -6.43 -4.31
N VAL A 216 -19.78 -7.46 -3.49
CA VAL A 216 -20.16 -7.36 -2.07
C VAL A 216 -18.90 -7.24 -1.25
N LEU A 217 -18.81 -6.21 -0.41
CA LEU A 217 -17.60 -5.82 0.29
C LEU A 217 -17.67 -6.11 1.77
N ALA A 218 -16.54 -6.54 2.32
CA ALA A 218 -16.36 -6.83 3.72
C ALA A 218 -15.06 -6.26 4.28
N VAL A 219 -15.00 -6.09 5.58
CA VAL A 219 -13.78 -5.93 6.39
C VAL A 219 -13.80 -6.90 7.55
N ARG A 220 -12.64 -7.15 8.15
CA ARG A 220 -12.51 -7.97 9.35
C ARG A 220 -12.93 -7.18 10.59
N GLU A 221 -13.76 -7.74 11.43
CA GLU A 221 -14.15 -7.21 12.75
C GLU A 221 -14.05 -8.34 13.79
N GLY A 222 -12.93 -8.36 14.51
CA GLY A 222 -12.57 -9.54 15.31
C GLY A 222 -12.39 -10.77 14.43
N GLU A 223 -13.09 -11.87 14.74
CA GLU A 223 -13.05 -13.10 13.93
C GLU A 223 -14.15 -13.18 12.85
N ALA A 224 -15.04 -12.20 12.79
CA ALA A 224 -16.14 -12.17 11.84
C ALA A 224 -15.87 -11.24 10.64
N TRP A 225 -16.61 -11.47 9.56
CA TRP A 225 -16.68 -10.55 8.43
C TRP A 225 -17.86 -9.59 8.66
N ARG A 226 -17.55 -8.29 8.53
CA ARG A 226 -18.54 -7.23 8.55
C ARG A 226 -18.82 -6.74 7.14
N TYR A 227 -20.08 -6.73 6.76
CA TYR A 227 -20.55 -6.12 5.52
C TYR A 227 -20.39 -4.61 5.57
N ILE A 228 -19.86 -4.02 4.47
CA ILE A 228 -19.61 -2.58 4.35
C ILE A 228 -20.14 -1.96 3.03
N GLY A 229 -21.00 -2.68 2.31
CA GLY A 229 -21.64 -2.17 1.10
C GLY A 229 -21.28 -2.92 -0.18
N HIS A 230 -21.64 -2.30 -1.31
CA HIS A 230 -21.42 -2.84 -2.65
C HIS A 230 -20.67 -1.83 -3.51
N VAL A 231 -19.77 -2.32 -4.39
CA VAL A 231 -19.14 -1.50 -5.41
C VAL A 231 -19.54 -1.97 -6.81
N GLY A 232 -20.16 -1.07 -7.57
CA GLY A 232 -20.63 -1.35 -8.93
C GLY A 232 -19.91 -0.54 -10.01
N THR A 233 -18.97 0.34 -9.69
CA THR A 233 -18.28 1.25 -10.61
C THR A 233 -16.77 1.14 -10.50
N GLY A 234 -16.02 1.67 -11.49
CA GLY A 234 -14.55 1.64 -11.51
C GLY A 234 -13.97 0.43 -12.25
N PHE A 235 -14.77 -0.31 -13.00
CA PHE A 235 -14.33 -1.47 -13.77
C PHE A 235 -14.29 -1.18 -15.26
N SER A 236 -13.21 -1.53 -15.94
CA SER A 236 -13.20 -1.72 -17.39
C SER A 236 -13.83 -3.08 -17.75
N HIS A 237 -14.21 -3.27 -19.02
CA HIS A 237 -14.76 -4.54 -19.49
C HIS A 237 -13.79 -5.72 -19.26
N GLN A 238 -12.51 -5.49 -19.53
CA GLN A 238 -11.45 -6.47 -19.29
C GLN A 238 -11.34 -6.86 -17.82
N VAL A 239 -11.32 -5.86 -16.90
CA VAL A 239 -11.24 -6.10 -15.45
C VAL A 239 -12.46 -6.87 -14.94
N LEU A 240 -13.67 -6.59 -15.47
CA LEU A 240 -14.88 -7.32 -15.13
C LEU A 240 -14.74 -8.82 -15.47
N GLY A 241 -14.26 -9.16 -16.67
CA GLY A 241 -14.08 -10.54 -17.11
C GLY A 241 -13.00 -11.29 -16.30
N GLU A 242 -11.82 -10.67 -16.12
CA GLU A 242 -10.72 -11.26 -15.35
C GLU A 242 -11.11 -11.52 -13.88
N LEU A 243 -11.78 -10.54 -13.28
CA LEU A 243 -12.23 -10.64 -11.89
C LEU A 243 -13.32 -11.68 -11.72
N HIS A 244 -14.30 -11.73 -12.62
CA HIS A 244 -15.35 -12.75 -12.64
C HIS A 244 -14.77 -14.17 -12.71
N GLY A 245 -13.78 -14.39 -13.59
CA GLY A 245 -13.09 -15.68 -13.68
C GLY A 245 -12.39 -16.11 -12.40
N LYS A 246 -11.82 -15.15 -11.64
CA LYS A 246 -11.23 -15.40 -10.31
C LYS A 246 -12.31 -15.70 -9.27
N LEU A 247 -13.41 -14.94 -9.26
CA LEU A 247 -14.50 -15.10 -8.31
C LEU A 247 -15.24 -16.43 -8.47
N LEU A 248 -15.43 -16.91 -9.68
CA LEU A 248 -16.06 -18.21 -9.96
C LEU A 248 -15.30 -19.37 -9.30
N LYS A 249 -13.97 -19.32 -9.22
CA LYS A 249 -13.12 -20.33 -8.56
C LYS A 249 -13.24 -20.32 -7.03
N LEU A 250 -13.83 -19.26 -6.46
CA LEU A 250 -13.96 -19.05 -5.01
C LEU A 250 -15.41 -19.22 -4.54
N LYS A 251 -16.34 -19.63 -5.40
CA LYS A 251 -17.75 -19.80 -5.03
C LYS A 251 -17.94 -20.64 -3.77
N THR A 252 -18.87 -20.22 -2.93
CA THR A 252 -19.33 -20.94 -1.74
C THR A 252 -20.85 -20.84 -1.61
N PRO A 253 -21.54 -21.87 -1.09
CA PRO A 253 -22.99 -21.84 -0.95
C PRO A 253 -23.46 -20.94 0.22
N LYS A 254 -22.59 -20.62 1.17
CA LYS A 254 -22.95 -19.89 2.40
C LYS A 254 -22.45 -18.45 2.37
N SER A 255 -23.29 -17.54 2.85
CA SER A 255 -22.90 -16.17 3.19
C SER A 255 -21.79 -16.19 4.24
N PRO A 256 -20.72 -15.37 4.11
CA PRO A 256 -19.73 -15.21 5.15
C PRO A 256 -20.20 -14.28 6.29
N PHE A 257 -21.37 -13.64 6.13
CA PHE A 257 -21.91 -12.71 7.12
C PHE A 257 -22.85 -13.41 8.09
N PRO A 258 -22.84 -13.02 9.39
CA PRO A 258 -23.72 -13.60 10.38
C PRO A 258 -25.18 -13.14 10.22
N ALA A 259 -25.42 -12.00 9.58
CA ALA A 259 -26.74 -11.43 9.35
C ALA A 259 -27.00 -11.24 7.85
N ARG A 260 -28.28 -11.14 7.50
CA ARG A 260 -28.73 -10.89 6.13
C ARG A 260 -28.26 -9.54 5.64
N VAL A 261 -27.75 -9.50 4.41
CA VAL A 261 -27.25 -8.27 3.79
C VAL A 261 -28.09 -7.86 2.57
N LYS A 262 -27.90 -6.62 2.12
CA LYS A 262 -28.60 -6.10 0.95
C LYS A 262 -28.31 -6.95 -0.31
N ASP A 263 -29.31 -7.12 -1.16
CA ASP A 263 -29.26 -7.87 -2.43
C ASP A 263 -28.81 -9.35 -2.28
N GLU A 264 -28.95 -9.95 -1.09
CA GLU A 264 -28.51 -11.33 -0.80
C GLU A 264 -29.12 -12.35 -1.77
N GLN A 265 -30.40 -12.22 -2.11
CA GLN A 265 -31.13 -13.13 -2.98
C GLN A 265 -30.59 -13.20 -4.42
N VAL A 266 -29.84 -12.20 -4.86
CA VAL A 266 -29.19 -12.14 -6.18
C VAL A 266 -27.67 -12.21 -6.12
N THR A 267 -27.13 -12.55 -4.94
CA THR A 267 -25.70 -12.60 -4.65
C THR A 267 -25.15 -14.01 -4.79
N THR A 268 -24.10 -14.16 -5.54
CA THR A 268 -23.23 -15.34 -5.51
C THR A 268 -22.11 -15.10 -4.51
N TRP A 269 -22.07 -15.90 -3.43
CA TRP A 269 -21.07 -15.82 -2.39
C TRP A 269 -19.73 -16.41 -2.82
N VAL A 270 -18.64 -15.86 -2.32
CA VAL A 270 -17.29 -16.39 -2.50
C VAL A 270 -16.54 -16.44 -1.18
N ARG A 271 -15.55 -17.33 -1.07
CA ARG A 271 -14.64 -17.33 0.08
C ARG A 271 -13.92 -15.99 0.14
N PRO A 272 -13.98 -15.26 1.27
CA PRO A 272 -13.36 -13.96 1.44
C PRO A 272 -11.83 -14.07 1.47
N SER A 273 -11.19 -14.03 0.31
CA SER A 273 -9.73 -14.16 0.14
C SER A 273 -9.12 -13.12 -0.79
N LEU A 274 -9.93 -12.52 -1.67
CA LEU A 274 -9.46 -11.46 -2.56
C LEU A 274 -9.62 -10.10 -1.88
N VAL A 275 -8.50 -9.37 -1.80
CA VAL A 275 -8.49 -7.99 -1.31
C VAL A 275 -8.52 -7.03 -2.49
N ALA A 276 -9.32 -5.98 -2.37
CA ALA A 276 -9.39 -4.88 -3.32
C ALA A 276 -9.22 -3.55 -2.60
N GLU A 277 -8.91 -2.51 -3.34
CA GLU A 277 -8.97 -1.14 -2.86
C GLU A 277 -10.15 -0.42 -3.52
N VAL A 278 -10.86 0.38 -2.74
CA VAL A 278 -11.94 1.25 -3.20
C VAL A 278 -11.73 2.66 -2.71
N LYS A 279 -12.06 3.65 -3.52
CA LYS A 279 -12.30 5.02 -3.05
C LYS A 279 -13.78 5.21 -2.78
N PHE A 280 -14.14 6.08 -1.85
CA PHE A 280 -15.52 6.32 -1.47
C PHE A 280 -15.70 7.75 -0.93
N ALA A 281 -16.93 8.22 -0.84
CA ALA A 281 -17.23 9.58 -0.37
C ALA A 281 -17.09 9.68 1.16
N GLU A 282 -17.79 8.82 1.89
CA GLU A 282 -17.84 8.82 3.35
C GLU A 282 -18.31 7.47 3.90
N TRP A 283 -18.10 7.25 5.20
CA TRP A 283 -18.75 6.17 5.95
C TRP A 283 -20.15 6.63 6.39
N THR A 284 -21.16 5.82 6.10
CA THR A 284 -22.52 6.06 6.60
C THR A 284 -22.63 5.76 8.11
N SER A 285 -23.71 6.21 8.74
CA SER A 285 -24.00 5.89 10.16
C SER A 285 -24.11 4.39 10.43
N LYS A 286 -24.48 3.59 9.40
CA LYS A 286 -24.53 2.13 9.47
C LYS A 286 -23.15 1.47 9.31
N GLY A 287 -22.11 2.25 9.04
CA GLY A 287 -20.75 1.74 8.77
C GLY A 287 -20.60 1.11 7.39
N GLU A 288 -21.34 1.58 6.40
CA GLU A 288 -21.22 1.20 5.00
C GLU A 288 -20.54 2.31 4.19
N LEU A 289 -19.91 1.96 3.08
CA LEU A 289 -19.27 2.91 2.17
C LEU A 289 -20.31 3.60 1.29
N ARG A 290 -20.27 4.94 1.23
CA ARG A 290 -21.08 5.72 0.31
C ARG A 290 -20.36 5.93 -1.02
N GLN A 291 -21.03 5.62 -2.14
CA GLN A 291 -20.53 5.78 -3.51
C GLN A 291 -19.13 5.16 -3.74
N PRO A 292 -18.90 3.90 -3.36
CA PRO A 292 -17.59 3.29 -3.56
C PRO A 292 -17.30 3.08 -5.05
N VAL A 293 -16.03 3.30 -5.43
CA VAL A 293 -15.49 3.08 -6.76
C VAL A 293 -14.29 2.13 -6.65
N TYR A 294 -14.30 1.04 -7.40
CA TYR A 294 -13.22 0.06 -7.44
C TYR A 294 -11.96 0.67 -8.03
N LEU A 295 -10.82 0.47 -7.36
CA LEU A 295 -9.52 0.91 -7.83
C LEU A 295 -8.64 -0.25 -8.32
N GLY A 296 -8.76 -1.44 -7.74
CA GLY A 296 -7.95 -2.60 -8.14
C GLY A 296 -7.89 -3.69 -7.08
N LEU A 297 -7.40 -4.89 -7.46
CA LEU A 297 -7.07 -5.94 -6.51
C LEU A 297 -5.74 -5.61 -5.79
N ARG A 298 -5.60 -6.06 -4.55
CA ARG A 298 -4.39 -5.94 -3.74
C ARG A 298 -3.81 -7.33 -3.46
N SER A 299 -2.94 -7.79 -4.36
CA SER A 299 -2.26 -9.09 -4.19
C SER A 299 -1.19 -9.11 -3.10
N ASP A 300 -0.80 -7.93 -2.62
CA ASP A 300 0.17 -7.69 -1.55
C ASP A 300 -0.44 -7.73 -0.15
N LYS A 301 -1.78 -7.89 -0.04
CA LYS A 301 -2.53 -7.87 1.22
C LYS A 301 -3.16 -9.22 1.50
N LYS A 302 -3.24 -9.58 2.79
CA LYS A 302 -4.01 -10.73 3.26
C LYS A 302 -5.41 -10.28 3.67
N ALA A 303 -6.41 -11.11 3.40
CA ALA A 303 -7.80 -10.79 3.73
C ALA A 303 -8.01 -10.62 5.24
N GLU A 304 -7.31 -11.42 6.06
CA GLU A 304 -7.39 -11.38 7.52
C GLU A 304 -6.91 -10.05 8.11
N ASP A 305 -6.02 -9.33 7.40
CA ASP A 305 -5.43 -8.06 7.84
C ASP A 305 -6.30 -6.85 7.47
N VAL A 306 -7.39 -7.06 6.70
CA VAL A 306 -8.24 -5.99 6.18
C VAL A 306 -9.30 -5.59 7.21
N VAL A 307 -9.02 -4.54 7.94
CA VAL A 307 -9.92 -3.95 8.95
C VAL A 307 -10.35 -2.56 8.53
N ARG A 308 -11.44 -2.06 9.13
CA ARG A 308 -11.81 -0.65 8.97
C ARG A 308 -10.68 0.23 9.52
N GLU A 309 -10.11 1.11 8.68
CA GLU A 309 -9.12 2.08 9.12
C GLU A 309 -9.77 3.09 10.06
N LYS A 310 -9.19 3.26 11.25
CA LYS A 310 -9.59 4.29 12.22
C LYS A 310 -8.59 5.43 12.12
N SER A 311 -9.12 6.65 12.07
CA SER A 311 -8.30 7.86 12.11
C SER A 311 -7.75 8.09 13.51
N TRP A 312 -6.52 8.53 13.55
CA TRP A 312 -5.88 9.04 14.76
C TRP A 312 -6.08 10.56 14.81
N SER A 313 -6.66 11.07 15.89
CA SER A 313 -6.77 12.51 16.15
C SER A 313 -5.63 12.95 17.07
N ARG A 314 -4.94 14.03 16.70
CA ARG A 314 -4.05 14.75 17.65
C ARG A 314 -4.91 15.27 18.80
N ARG A 315 -4.62 14.85 20.02
CA ARG A 315 -5.14 15.48 21.24
C ARG A 315 -4.34 16.73 21.55
#